data_732ff9b48f87b6a5126dc7c032375e04
#
_entry.id   732ff9b48f87b6a5126dc7c032375e04
#
_cell.length_a   1.000
_cell.length_b   1.000
_cell.length_c   1.000
_cell.angle_alpha   90.00
_cell.angle_beta   90.00
_cell.angle_gamma   90.00
#
_symmetry.space_group_name_H-M   'P 1'
#
loop_
_entity.id
_entity.type
_entity.pdbx_description
1 polymer ?
#
loop_
_entity_poly.entity_id
_entity_poly.type
_entity_poly.pdbx_seq_one_letter_code
_entity_poly.pdbx_strand_id
1 'polypeptide(L)'
;VKLTRREFFKLTGVAALAAAVVGCDWESEPAFSDRLEDAKEVTTICPYCSCGCGAICYVAGGKLVSVSGDPDHPINEGALCSKGASLLNLNTVYNLRTHAPELNPNRLTKVLYRAPYSTEWVEKNWRWALDRIAKRVKETRDESFESQAGGITVNRTLAIAHLGSAALDNEENYLLAKLMRSLGIVNLDHHARL
;
A
#
# COMPACT_ATOMS: atom_id res chain seq x y z
N VAL A 1 -3.54 0.10 -53.90
CA VAL A 1 -2.62 1.26 -54.00
C VAL A 1 -1.45 0.96 -53.05
N LYS A 2 -0.23 0.75 -53.60
CA LYS A 2 0.97 0.50 -52.78
C LYS A 2 1.62 1.90 -52.52
N LEU A 3 1.43 2.37 -51.31
CA LEU A 3 2.10 3.60 -50.84
C LEU A 3 3.56 3.29 -50.52
N THR A 4 4.48 4.06 -51.02
CA THR A 4 5.89 4.02 -50.64
C THR A 4 6.07 4.65 -49.22
N ARG A 5 7.13 4.27 -48.47
CA ARG A 5 7.43 4.87 -47.16
C ARG A 5 7.53 6.38 -47.20
N ARG A 6 8.04 6.94 -48.30
CA ARG A 6 8.18 8.40 -48.50
C ARG A 6 6.83 9.10 -48.69
N GLU A 7 5.86 8.46 -49.36
CA GLU A 7 4.50 8.99 -49.54
C GLU A 7 3.71 8.91 -48.26
N PHE A 8 3.92 7.84 -47.45
CA PHE A 8 3.32 7.72 -46.14
C PHE A 8 3.77 8.87 -45.20
N PHE A 9 5.07 9.15 -45.11
CA PHE A 9 5.57 10.27 -44.30
C PHE A 9 5.13 11.65 -44.80
N LYS A 10 4.94 11.83 -46.09
CA LYS A 10 4.38 13.10 -46.63
C LYS A 10 2.91 13.25 -46.26
N LEU A 11 2.11 12.22 -46.33
CA LEU A 11 0.69 12.22 -45.93
C LEU A 11 0.50 12.45 -44.43
N THR A 12 1.28 11.76 -43.58
CA THR A 12 1.21 11.93 -42.13
C THR A 12 1.74 13.29 -41.69
N GLY A 13 2.77 13.83 -42.33
CA GLY A 13 3.28 15.18 -42.04
C GLY A 13 2.27 16.27 -42.36
N VAL A 14 1.55 16.15 -43.47
CA VAL A 14 0.49 17.10 -43.86
C VAL A 14 -0.72 16.99 -42.92
N ALA A 15 -1.08 15.79 -42.49
CA ALA A 15 -2.16 15.57 -41.51
C ALA A 15 -1.83 16.15 -40.13
N ALA A 16 -0.56 16.03 -39.67
CA ALA A 16 -0.10 16.61 -38.41
C ALA A 16 -0.09 18.16 -38.46
N LEU A 17 0.28 18.77 -39.60
CA LEU A 17 0.20 20.22 -39.81
C LEU A 17 -1.25 20.73 -39.88
N ALA A 18 -2.15 19.99 -40.52
CA ALA A 18 -3.57 20.34 -40.58
C ALA A 18 -4.25 20.27 -39.18
N ALA A 19 -3.89 19.29 -38.35
CA ALA A 19 -4.35 19.22 -36.97
C ALA A 19 -3.84 20.35 -36.08
N ALA A 20 -2.66 20.90 -36.37
CA ALA A 20 -2.11 22.05 -35.65
C ALA A 20 -2.75 23.41 -36.06
N VAL A 21 -3.43 23.48 -37.20
CA VAL A 21 -4.08 24.71 -37.70
C VAL A 21 -5.58 24.73 -37.37
N VAL A 22 -6.22 23.59 -37.18
CA VAL A 22 -7.57 23.55 -36.64
C VAL A 22 -7.42 23.61 -35.10
N GLY A 23 -7.45 24.85 -34.58
CA GLY A 23 -7.42 25.08 -33.13
C GLY A 23 -8.51 24.27 -32.43
N CYS A 24 -8.16 23.10 -31.94
CA CYS A 24 -8.86 22.57 -30.79
C CYS A 24 -8.49 23.53 -29.66
N ASP A 25 -9.44 24.33 -29.18
CA ASP A 25 -9.39 24.89 -27.85
C ASP A 25 -9.37 23.74 -26.88
N TRP A 26 -8.19 23.13 -26.72
CA TRP A 26 -7.89 22.30 -25.59
C TRP A 26 -7.77 23.27 -24.42
N GLU A 27 -8.86 23.42 -23.65
CA GLU A 27 -8.71 23.95 -22.30
C GLU A 27 -7.61 23.11 -21.65
N SER A 28 -6.41 23.68 -21.57
CA SER A 28 -5.28 23.01 -20.95
C SER A 28 -5.67 22.78 -19.49
N GLU A 29 -5.93 21.53 -19.14
CA GLU A 29 -5.95 21.15 -17.72
C GLU A 29 -4.71 21.79 -17.07
N PRO A 30 -4.86 22.44 -15.91
CA PRO A 30 -3.74 23.10 -15.24
C PRO A 30 -2.56 22.14 -15.17
N ALA A 31 -1.37 22.64 -15.50
CA ALA A 31 -0.16 21.85 -15.51
C ALA A 31 -0.03 21.11 -14.18
N PHE A 32 0.55 19.91 -14.17
CA PHE A 32 0.72 19.11 -12.94
C PHE A 32 1.42 19.91 -11.83
N SER A 33 2.35 20.81 -12.19
CA SER A 33 2.99 21.77 -11.29
C SER A 33 2.00 22.66 -10.54
N ASP A 34 0.98 23.18 -11.23
CA ASP A 34 0.02 24.13 -10.65
C ASP A 34 -0.89 23.46 -9.61
N ARG A 35 -1.10 22.15 -9.74
CA ARG A 35 -1.86 21.35 -8.76
C ARG A 35 -1.09 21.07 -7.47
N LEU A 36 0.24 21.26 -7.47
CA LEU A 36 1.11 21.00 -6.35
C LEU A 36 1.56 22.28 -5.61
N GLU A 37 1.29 23.48 -6.15
CA GLU A 37 1.75 24.74 -5.58
C GLU A 37 1.36 24.93 -4.11
N ASP A 38 0.16 24.50 -3.72
CA ASP A 38 -0.35 24.56 -2.35
C ASP A 38 -0.31 23.20 -1.62
N ALA A 39 0.33 22.19 -2.19
CA ALA A 39 0.35 20.86 -1.60
C ALA A 39 1.43 20.74 -0.52
N LYS A 40 1.04 20.25 0.64
CA LYS A 40 1.96 19.87 1.70
C LYS A 40 2.62 18.52 1.35
N GLU A 41 3.94 18.48 1.38
CA GLU A 41 4.72 17.26 1.24
C GLU A 41 4.78 16.49 2.57
N VAL A 42 4.54 15.20 2.52
CA VAL A 42 4.63 14.27 3.65
C VAL A 42 5.38 13.03 3.20
N THR A 43 6.53 12.76 3.79
CA THR A 43 7.32 11.57 3.52
C THR A 43 6.67 10.32 4.11
N THR A 44 6.77 9.21 3.41
CA THR A 44 6.27 7.90 3.85
C THR A 44 7.09 6.76 3.24
N ILE A 45 6.84 5.54 3.69
CA ILE A 45 7.43 4.33 3.11
C ILE A 45 6.35 3.58 2.30
N CYS A 46 6.76 3.06 1.15
CA CYS A 46 5.89 2.26 0.29
C CYS A 46 5.48 0.94 0.97
N PRO A 47 4.18 0.61 1.10
CA PRO A 47 3.69 -0.56 1.82
C PRO A 47 3.63 -1.83 0.98
N TYR A 48 4.13 -1.85 -0.26
CA TYR A 48 3.93 -2.99 -1.16
C TYR A 48 4.91 -4.14 -0.98
N CYS A 49 6.12 -3.87 -0.53
CA CYS A 49 7.11 -4.93 -0.30
C CYS A 49 8.21 -4.47 0.66
N SER A 50 9.02 -5.42 1.13
CA SER A 50 10.12 -5.20 2.07
C SER A 50 11.31 -4.39 1.50
N CYS A 51 11.20 -3.89 0.26
CA CYS A 51 12.18 -2.96 -0.30
C CYS A 51 12.25 -1.65 0.50
N GLY A 52 11.11 -1.20 1.06
CA GLY A 52 11.07 -0.01 1.91
C GLY A 52 11.36 1.28 1.14
N CYS A 53 10.91 1.40 -0.12
CA CYS A 53 11.11 2.62 -0.92
C CYS A 53 10.48 3.84 -0.25
N GLY A 54 11.23 4.94 -0.15
CA GLY A 54 10.72 6.24 0.29
C GLY A 54 9.80 6.87 -0.78
N ALA A 55 8.72 7.46 -0.33
CA ALA A 55 7.77 8.18 -1.17
C ALA A 55 7.36 9.50 -0.53
N ILE A 56 7.05 10.50 -1.37
CA ILE A 56 6.50 11.78 -0.97
C ILE A 56 5.03 11.81 -1.37
N CYS A 57 4.17 12.00 -0.39
CA CYS A 57 2.74 12.21 -0.56
C CYS A 57 2.46 13.72 -0.62
N TYR A 58 1.82 14.18 -1.69
CA TYR A 58 1.38 15.56 -1.86
C TYR A 58 -0.07 15.69 -1.42
N VAL A 59 -0.32 16.52 -0.41
CA VAL A 59 -1.64 16.68 0.21
C VAL A 59 -2.12 18.11 0.05
N ALA A 60 -3.20 18.32 -0.70
CA ALA A 60 -3.87 19.60 -0.87
C ALA A 60 -5.31 19.53 -0.38
N GLY A 61 -5.75 20.54 0.39
CA GLY A 61 -7.11 20.57 0.95
C GLY A 61 -7.48 19.33 1.80
N GLY A 62 -6.51 18.69 2.46
CA GLY A 62 -6.71 17.46 3.24
C GLY A 62 -6.88 16.18 2.39
N LYS A 63 -6.65 16.26 1.08
CA LYS A 63 -6.74 15.12 0.16
C LYS A 63 -5.36 14.80 -0.43
N LEU A 64 -5.07 13.50 -0.58
CA LEU A 64 -3.89 13.05 -1.32
C LEU A 64 -4.11 13.30 -2.82
N VAL A 65 -3.28 14.15 -3.42
CA VAL A 65 -3.41 14.56 -4.83
C VAL A 65 -2.35 13.95 -5.72
N SER A 66 -1.18 13.61 -5.18
CA SER A 66 -0.09 12.97 -5.92
C SER A 66 0.84 12.18 -5.01
N VAL A 67 1.63 11.29 -5.61
CA VAL A 67 2.72 10.56 -4.95
C VAL A 67 3.91 10.49 -5.90
N SER A 68 5.10 10.80 -5.38
CA SER A 68 6.38 10.60 -6.09
C SER A 68 7.36 9.78 -5.23
N GLY A 69 8.45 9.30 -5.83
CA GLY A 69 9.56 8.76 -5.05
C GLY A 69 10.33 9.87 -4.35
N ASP A 70 10.83 9.57 -3.16
CA ASP A 70 11.65 10.48 -2.38
C ASP A 70 13.11 10.43 -2.89
N PRO A 71 13.65 11.51 -3.47
CA PRO A 71 15.00 11.53 -4.01
C PRO A 71 16.09 11.45 -2.92
N ASP A 72 15.78 11.83 -1.69
CA ASP A 72 16.71 11.80 -0.57
C ASP A 72 16.72 10.45 0.14
N HIS A 73 15.82 9.54 -0.22
CA HIS A 73 15.74 8.22 0.40
C HIS A 73 16.79 7.27 -0.15
N PRO A 74 17.68 6.67 0.72
CA PRO A 74 18.86 5.92 0.29
C PRO A 74 18.55 4.60 -0.44
N ILE A 75 17.32 4.08 -0.37
CA ILE A 75 16.96 2.80 -0.99
C ILE A 75 16.59 2.97 -2.46
N ASN A 76 15.86 4.02 -2.80
CA ASN A 76 15.27 4.18 -4.13
C ASN A 76 15.63 5.48 -4.84
N GLU A 77 16.26 6.45 -4.17
CA GLU A 77 16.75 7.71 -4.76
C GLU A 77 15.75 8.34 -5.75
N GLY A 78 14.49 8.41 -5.35
CA GLY A 78 13.40 8.95 -6.15
C GLY A 78 12.74 7.97 -7.14
N ALA A 79 13.33 6.80 -7.40
CA ALA A 79 12.74 5.81 -8.30
C ALA A 79 11.61 5.01 -7.60
N LEU A 80 10.50 4.78 -8.31
CA LEU A 80 9.43 3.89 -7.88
C LEU A 80 9.13 2.86 -8.98
N CYS A 81 8.86 1.62 -8.59
CA CYS A 81 8.30 0.64 -9.52
C CYS A 81 6.82 0.96 -9.80
N SER A 82 6.21 0.25 -10.74
CA SER A 82 4.79 0.45 -11.11
C SER A 82 3.82 0.38 -9.93
N LYS A 83 4.09 -0.48 -8.93
CA LYS A 83 3.28 -0.56 -7.69
C LYS A 83 3.44 0.69 -6.84
N GLY A 84 4.67 1.15 -6.60
CA GLY A 84 4.96 2.37 -5.86
C GLY A 84 4.38 3.62 -6.56
N ALA A 85 4.51 3.72 -7.87
CA ALA A 85 3.92 4.81 -8.65
C ALA A 85 2.37 4.83 -8.59
N SER A 86 1.74 3.70 -8.28
CA SER A 86 0.28 3.59 -8.14
C SER A 86 -0.24 3.73 -6.70
N LEU A 87 0.58 4.17 -5.74
CA LEU A 87 0.18 4.34 -4.33
C LEU A 87 -1.05 5.23 -4.14
N LEU A 88 -1.21 6.25 -4.98
CA LEU A 88 -2.41 7.10 -4.97
C LEU A 88 -3.69 6.27 -5.08
N ASN A 89 -3.69 5.20 -5.87
CA ASN A 89 -4.86 4.36 -6.10
C ASN A 89 -5.31 3.55 -4.86
N LEU A 90 -4.48 3.44 -3.84
CA LEU A 90 -4.91 2.90 -2.55
C LEU A 90 -5.92 3.80 -1.85
N ASN A 91 -5.84 5.10 -2.08
CA ASN A 91 -6.73 6.09 -1.49
C ASN A 91 -7.82 6.55 -2.46
N THR A 92 -7.44 6.90 -3.69
CA THR A 92 -8.30 7.56 -4.66
C THR A 92 -8.23 6.84 -5.99
N VAL A 93 -9.38 6.52 -6.58
CA VAL A 93 -9.52 5.93 -7.90
C VAL A 93 -10.30 6.87 -8.81
N TYR A 94 -10.04 6.80 -10.12
CA TYR A 94 -10.79 7.57 -11.10
C TYR A 94 -12.08 6.81 -11.47
N ASN A 95 -13.23 7.41 -11.19
CA ASN A 95 -14.52 6.84 -11.54
C ASN A 95 -14.85 7.17 -13.00
N LEU A 96 -14.89 6.15 -13.86
CA LEU A 96 -15.18 6.30 -15.29
C LEU A 96 -16.63 6.73 -15.58
N ARG A 97 -17.55 6.62 -14.63
CA ARG A 97 -18.96 7.02 -14.82
C ARG A 97 -19.16 8.51 -14.52
N THR A 98 -18.52 8.99 -13.45
CA THR A 98 -18.64 10.40 -13.01
C THR A 98 -17.55 11.28 -13.60
N HIS A 99 -16.55 10.69 -14.28
CA HIS A 99 -15.35 11.36 -14.79
C HIS A 99 -14.63 12.19 -13.72
N ALA A 100 -14.60 11.68 -12.47
CA ALA A 100 -14.01 12.37 -11.33
C ALA A 100 -13.23 11.41 -10.41
N PRO A 101 -12.20 11.90 -9.68
CA PRO A 101 -11.54 11.13 -8.63
C PRO A 101 -12.49 10.95 -7.43
N GLU A 102 -12.54 9.72 -6.91
CA GLU A 102 -13.32 9.36 -5.71
C GLU A 102 -12.49 8.50 -4.77
N LEU A 103 -12.89 8.42 -3.50
CA LEU A 103 -12.26 7.50 -2.56
C LEU A 103 -12.41 6.06 -3.05
N ASN A 104 -11.34 5.27 -2.94
CA ASN A 104 -11.35 3.87 -3.36
C ASN A 104 -12.38 3.07 -2.53
N PRO A 105 -13.48 2.60 -3.15
CA PRO A 105 -14.55 1.89 -2.45
C PRO A 105 -14.11 0.53 -1.90
N ASN A 106 -13.00 -0.03 -2.42
CA ASN A 106 -12.45 -1.31 -1.98
C ASN A 106 -11.50 -1.16 -0.78
N ARG A 107 -11.20 0.07 -0.34
CA ARG A 107 -10.34 0.31 0.80
C ARG A 107 -11.07 0.03 2.10
N LEU A 108 -10.55 -0.90 2.90
CA LEU A 108 -11.03 -1.12 4.26
C LEU A 108 -10.60 0.05 5.16
N THR A 109 -11.58 0.78 5.68
CA THR A 109 -11.36 1.93 6.58
C THR A 109 -11.72 1.62 8.03
N LYS A 110 -12.32 0.46 8.28
CA LYS A 110 -12.78 0.02 9.59
C LYS A 110 -12.45 -1.44 9.85
N VAL A 111 -12.39 -1.81 11.12
CA VAL A 111 -12.24 -3.20 11.52
C VAL A 111 -13.52 -3.95 11.22
N LEU A 112 -13.41 -5.07 10.51
CA LEU A 112 -14.50 -5.98 10.24
C LEU A 112 -14.34 -7.24 11.09
N TYR A 113 -15.38 -7.59 11.83
CA TYR A 113 -15.46 -8.81 12.63
C TYR A 113 -16.54 -9.74 12.10
N ARG A 114 -16.20 -11.02 11.99
CA ARG A 114 -17.17 -12.08 11.70
C ARG A 114 -17.19 -13.07 12.86
N ALA A 115 -18.35 -13.27 13.45
CA ALA A 115 -18.51 -14.25 14.54
C ALA A 115 -18.30 -15.69 14.01
N PRO A 116 -17.90 -16.63 14.86
CA PRO A 116 -17.82 -18.05 14.48
C PRO A 116 -19.15 -18.51 13.86
N TYR A 117 -19.05 -19.26 12.76
CA TYR A 117 -20.17 -19.78 11.97
C TYR A 117 -21.10 -18.74 11.34
N SER A 118 -20.84 -17.44 11.48
CA SER A 118 -21.59 -16.37 10.80
C SER A 118 -21.04 -16.15 9.39
N THR A 119 -21.92 -15.74 8.47
CA THR A 119 -21.56 -15.27 7.12
C THR A 119 -21.47 -13.75 7.03
N GLU A 120 -21.93 -13.05 8.08
CA GLU A 120 -22.01 -11.59 8.10
C GLU A 120 -20.79 -10.95 8.73
N TRP A 121 -20.35 -9.84 8.13
CA TRP A 121 -19.29 -8.98 8.65
C TRP A 121 -19.90 -7.79 9.39
N VAL A 122 -19.42 -7.53 10.61
CA VAL A 122 -19.88 -6.44 11.48
C VAL A 122 -18.73 -5.47 11.71
N GLU A 123 -18.95 -4.19 11.47
CA GLU A 123 -17.98 -3.14 11.78
C GLU A 123 -17.75 -3.02 13.28
N LYS A 124 -16.48 -2.91 13.67
CA LYS A 124 -16.03 -2.68 15.05
C LYS A 124 -15.04 -1.52 15.09
N ASN A 125 -14.91 -0.87 16.25
CA ASN A 125 -13.87 0.11 16.46
C ASN A 125 -12.52 -0.57 16.81
N TRP A 126 -11.43 0.18 16.64
CA TRP A 126 -10.08 -0.32 16.90
C TRP A 126 -9.85 -0.74 18.35
N ARG A 127 -10.41 -0.01 19.32
CA ARG A 127 -10.27 -0.35 20.73
C ARG A 127 -10.85 -1.72 21.03
N TRP A 128 -12.07 -1.98 20.59
CA TRP A 128 -12.70 -3.29 20.74
C TRP A 128 -11.86 -4.41 20.10
N ALA A 129 -11.31 -4.16 18.91
CA ALA A 129 -10.50 -5.15 18.20
C ALA A 129 -9.20 -5.47 18.96
N LEU A 130 -8.48 -4.44 19.39
CA LEU A 130 -7.22 -4.60 20.13
C LEU A 130 -7.45 -5.30 21.46
N ASP A 131 -8.47 -4.91 22.23
CA ASP A 131 -8.83 -5.55 23.49
C ASP A 131 -9.17 -7.03 23.28
N ARG A 132 -9.93 -7.34 22.22
CA ARG A 132 -10.31 -8.71 21.88
C ARG A 132 -9.11 -9.56 21.47
N ILE A 133 -8.22 -9.04 20.65
CA ILE A 133 -6.99 -9.71 20.20
C ILE A 133 -6.06 -9.93 21.40
N ALA A 134 -5.80 -8.90 22.19
CA ALA A 134 -4.92 -8.99 23.35
C ALA A 134 -5.42 -10.02 24.36
N LYS A 135 -6.72 -10.00 24.66
CA LYS A 135 -7.36 -10.99 25.53
C LYS A 135 -7.17 -12.41 25.01
N ARG A 136 -7.45 -12.64 23.71
CA ARG A 136 -7.31 -13.97 23.10
C ARG A 136 -5.87 -14.48 23.12
N VAL A 137 -4.92 -13.62 22.76
CA VAL A 137 -3.48 -13.95 22.80
C VAL A 137 -3.06 -14.29 24.23
N LYS A 138 -3.46 -13.47 25.21
CA LYS A 138 -3.13 -13.70 26.62
C LYS A 138 -3.70 -15.02 27.12
N GLU A 139 -4.99 -15.28 26.95
CA GLU A 139 -5.65 -16.51 27.37
C GLU A 139 -4.96 -17.74 26.78
N THR A 140 -4.81 -17.77 25.44
CA THR A 140 -4.18 -18.92 24.76
C THR A 140 -2.73 -19.12 25.21
N ARG A 141 -1.97 -18.03 25.42
CA ARG A 141 -0.61 -18.11 25.91
C ARG A 141 -0.55 -18.67 27.33
N ASP A 142 -1.36 -18.11 28.26
CA ASP A 142 -1.33 -18.49 29.67
C ASP A 142 -1.75 -19.96 29.85
N GLU A 143 -2.68 -20.47 29.04
CA GLU A 143 -3.12 -21.88 29.05
C GLU A 143 -2.06 -22.85 28.50
N SER A 144 -1.17 -22.40 27.61
CA SER A 144 -0.26 -23.26 26.84
C SER A 144 1.22 -22.98 27.07
N PHE A 145 1.57 -22.09 28.01
CA PHE A 145 2.95 -21.67 28.22
C PHE A 145 3.75 -22.75 28.99
N GLU A 146 4.86 -23.16 28.40
CA GLU A 146 5.81 -24.10 28.97
C GLU A 146 7.08 -23.35 29.38
N SER A 147 7.40 -23.36 30.69
CA SER A 147 8.67 -22.80 31.18
C SER A 147 9.84 -23.77 30.96
N GLN A 148 9.57 -25.07 31.06
CA GLN A 148 10.55 -26.16 30.93
C GLN A 148 9.99 -27.29 30.08
N ALA A 149 10.86 -27.94 29.30
CA ALA A 149 10.56 -29.17 28.57
C ALA A 149 11.79 -30.09 28.64
N GLY A 150 11.61 -31.33 29.12
CA GLY A 150 12.71 -32.30 29.26
C GLY A 150 13.89 -31.82 30.12
N GLY A 151 13.61 -30.99 31.15
CA GLY A 151 14.64 -30.43 32.04
C GLY A 151 15.39 -29.21 31.49
N ILE A 152 15.00 -28.72 30.28
CA ILE A 152 15.59 -27.54 29.63
C ILE A 152 14.59 -26.38 29.75
N THR A 153 15.09 -25.18 30.07
CA THR A 153 14.28 -23.96 30.09
C THR A 153 13.94 -23.55 28.66
N VAL A 154 12.66 -23.51 28.29
CA VAL A 154 12.18 -23.20 26.93
C VAL A 154 11.37 -21.91 26.85
N ASN A 155 10.64 -21.53 27.89
CA ASN A 155 9.82 -20.31 27.97
C ASN A 155 9.00 -20.05 26.69
N ARG A 156 8.19 -21.01 26.27
CA ARG A 156 7.50 -20.99 24.98
C ARG A 156 6.01 -21.31 25.06
N THR A 157 5.27 -20.94 24.02
CA THR A 157 3.97 -21.50 23.67
C THR A 157 3.99 -22.06 22.26
N LEU A 158 3.41 -23.23 22.05
CA LEU A 158 3.22 -23.87 20.75
C LEU A 158 1.80 -23.68 20.19
N ALA A 159 0.89 -23.10 20.98
CA ALA A 159 -0.52 -22.91 20.60
C ALA A 159 -0.76 -21.65 19.74
N ILE A 160 0.25 -20.82 19.57
CA ILE A 160 0.17 -19.60 18.76
C ILE A 160 1.25 -19.65 17.68
N ALA A 161 0.88 -19.28 16.46
CA ALA A 161 1.81 -19.10 15.35
C ALA A 161 1.65 -17.70 14.75
N HIS A 162 2.75 -17.18 14.19
CA HIS A 162 2.77 -15.93 13.43
C HIS A 162 3.24 -16.20 12.01
N LEU A 163 2.45 -15.73 11.04
CA LEU A 163 2.82 -15.76 9.63
C LEU A 163 2.96 -14.32 9.14
N GLY A 164 4.19 -13.91 8.83
CA GLY A 164 4.52 -12.60 8.31
C GLY A 164 4.15 -12.41 6.83
N SER A 165 4.39 -11.21 6.33
CA SER A 165 4.04 -10.79 4.97
C SER A 165 5.25 -10.18 4.24
N ALA A 166 5.36 -10.41 2.92
CA ALA A 166 6.32 -9.71 2.05
C ALA A 166 5.95 -8.22 1.85
N ALA A 167 4.77 -7.80 2.31
CA ALA A 167 4.32 -6.41 2.30
C ALA A 167 4.70 -5.64 3.57
N LEU A 168 5.68 -6.13 4.33
CA LEU A 168 6.25 -5.48 5.50
C LEU A 168 7.69 -5.09 5.20
N ASP A 169 8.14 -3.95 5.72
CA ASP A 169 9.55 -3.55 5.65
C ASP A 169 10.42 -4.31 6.68
N ASN A 170 11.72 -4.05 6.66
CA ASN A 170 12.67 -4.75 7.53
C ASN A 170 12.46 -4.41 9.01
N GLU A 171 12.13 -3.16 9.32
CA GLU A 171 11.90 -2.66 10.66
C GLU A 171 10.63 -3.25 11.26
N GLU A 172 9.56 -3.33 10.48
CA GLU A 172 8.30 -3.97 10.87
C GLU A 172 8.50 -5.46 11.15
N ASN A 173 9.21 -6.18 10.27
CA ASN A 173 9.54 -7.59 10.46
C ASN A 173 10.38 -7.83 11.73
N TYR A 174 11.36 -6.95 11.99
CA TYR A 174 12.16 -7.01 13.21
C TYR A 174 11.31 -6.82 14.47
N LEU A 175 10.45 -5.80 14.48
CA LEU A 175 9.57 -5.50 15.63
C LEU A 175 8.58 -6.63 15.88
N LEU A 176 7.98 -7.19 14.84
CA LEU A 176 7.07 -8.32 14.95
C LEU A 176 7.78 -9.57 15.51
N ALA A 177 8.95 -9.91 14.97
CA ALA A 177 9.72 -11.05 15.47
C ALA A 177 10.11 -10.87 16.94
N LYS A 178 10.49 -9.64 17.34
CA LYS A 178 10.82 -9.30 18.72
C LYS A 178 9.61 -9.42 19.64
N LEU A 179 8.45 -8.91 19.22
CA LEU A 179 7.19 -9.01 19.95
C LEU A 179 6.79 -10.48 20.14
N MET A 180 6.78 -11.29 19.07
CA MET A 180 6.41 -12.70 19.15
C MET A 180 7.33 -13.48 20.10
N ARG A 181 8.64 -13.27 20.01
CA ARG A 181 9.61 -13.91 20.92
C ARG A 181 9.44 -13.47 22.36
N SER A 182 9.11 -12.19 22.62
CA SER A 182 8.85 -11.71 23.99
C SER A 182 7.61 -12.34 24.61
N LEU A 183 6.64 -12.77 23.80
CA LEU A 183 5.47 -13.53 24.21
C LEU A 183 5.74 -15.06 24.34
N GLY A 184 6.93 -15.52 23.98
CA GLY A 184 7.27 -16.95 23.96
C GLY A 184 6.72 -17.70 22.75
N ILE A 185 6.28 -17.00 21.70
CA ILE A 185 5.79 -17.62 20.47
C ILE A 185 7.00 -18.00 19.62
N VAL A 186 7.16 -19.28 19.33
CA VAL A 186 8.29 -19.84 18.59
C VAL A 186 7.95 -20.23 17.16
N ASN A 187 6.67 -20.39 16.85
CA ASN A 187 6.19 -20.71 15.50
C ASN A 187 6.08 -19.43 14.69
N LEU A 188 7.20 -19.01 14.11
CA LEU A 188 7.28 -17.84 13.24
C LEU A 188 7.68 -18.26 11.84
N ASP A 189 6.91 -17.84 10.87
CA ASP A 189 7.24 -18.01 9.47
C ASP A 189 6.83 -16.78 8.65
N HIS A 190 7.23 -16.76 7.39
CA HIS A 190 7.02 -15.64 6.51
C HIS A 190 6.57 -16.16 5.14
N HIS A 191 5.49 -15.63 4.59
CA HIS A 191 4.90 -16.18 3.37
C HIS A 191 5.84 -16.14 2.15
N ALA A 192 6.78 -15.19 2.10
CA ALA A 192 7.77 -15.11 1.02
C ALA A 192 8.84 -16.22 1.09
N ARG A 193 8.90 -16.95 2.21
CA ARG A 193 9.81 -18.08 2.40
C ARG A 193 9.21 -19.41 1.93
N LEU A 194 7.89 -19.51 1.95
CA LEU A 194 7.12 -20.73 1.63
C LEU A 194 7.04 -20.99 0.11
#